data_c94901558ed767aef4f34ce239e1b048
#
_entry.id   c94901558ed767aef4f34ce239e1b048
#
_cell.length_a   1.000
_cell.length_b   1.000
_cell.length_c   1.000
_cell.angle_alpha   90.00
_cell.angle_beta   90.00
_cell.angle_gamma   90.00
#
_symmetry.space_group_name_H-M   'P 1'
#
loop_
_entity.id
_entity.type
_entity.pdbx_description
1 polymer ?
#
loop_
_entity_poly.entity_id
_entity_poly.type
_entity_poly.pdbx_seq_one_letter_code
_entity_poly.pdbx_strand_id
1 'polypeptide(L)'
;MSTDVKVTPRLKAQYREEIVPALTTEFQFANAMQVPGLTKIVVNMGVGEAARDSKLIEGAIRDLTAITGQKPQVTKARLSIAQFKLREGMPIGAHVTLRGDRMWEFLDRLLTLALPRIRDFRGLSPKQFDGKGNYTFGLTEQVMFHEINPDSVDRQRGMDITLVTTAANDAEGRALLKHLGFPFKEA
;
A
#
# COMPACT_ATOMS: atom_id res chain seq x y z
N MET A 1 -19.81 -15.97 25.72
CA MET A 1 -18.62 -15.10 25.61
C MET A 1 -17.76 -15.67 24.49
N SER A 2 -17.84 -15.09 23.30
CA SER A 2 -16.90 -15.42 22.21
C SER A 2 -15.52 -14.96 22.62
N THR A 3 -14.63 -15.87 22.92
CA THR A 3 -13.20 -15.58 23.00
C THR A 3 -12.73 -15.35 21.57
N ASP A 4 -12.73 -14.08 21.14
CA ASP A 4 -12.02 -13.69 19.92
C ASP A 4 -10.54 -14.01 20.13
N VAL A 5 -10.12 -15.18 19.66
CA VAL A 5 -8.72 -15.53 19.56
C VAL A 5 -8.11 -14.55 18.55
N LYS A 6 -7.45 -13.53 19.04
CA LYS A 6 -6.76 -12.55 18.21
C LYS A 6 -5.61 -13.24 17.48
N VAL A 7 -5.89 -13.72 16.28
CA VAL A 7 -4.90 -14.39 15.43
C VAL A 7 -3.86 -13.34 15.00
N THR A 8 -2.60 -13.57 15.33
CA THR A 8 -1.50 -12.71 14.88
C THR A 8 -1.28 -12.91 13.37
N PRO A 9 -1.24 -11.84 12.55
CA PRO A 9 -0.96 -11.95 11.12
C PRO A 9 0.38 -12.66 10.87
N ARG A 10 0.41 -13.55 9.87
CA ARG A 10 1.57 -14.39 9.53
C ARG A 10 2.85 -13.57 9.32
N LEU A 11 2.79 -12.53 8.48
CA LEU A 11 3.96 -11.67 8.21
C LEU A 11 4.42 -10.89 9.44
N LYS A 12 3.52 -10.56 10.37
CA LYS A 12 3.89 -9.91 11.62
C LYS A 12 4.67 -10.83 12.55
N ALA A 13 4.30 -12.11 12.61
CA ALA A 13 5.05 -13.11 13.33
C ALA A 13 6.43 -13.31 12.70
N GLN A 14 6.47 -13.55 11.40
CA GLN A 14 7.72 -13.70 10.64
C GLN A 14 8.65 -12.49 10.79
N TYR A 15 8.12 -11.27 10.75
CA TYR A 15 8.92 -10.07 10.99
C TYR A 15 9.62 -10.11 12.35
N ARG A 16 8.92 -10.52 13.43
CA ARG A 16 9.48 -10.56 14.78
C ARG A 16 10.49 -11.68 14.99
N GLU A 17 10.21 -12.85 14.43
CA GLU A 17 10.97 -14.07 14.71
C GLU A 17 12.17 -14.25 13.78
N GLU A 18 12.06 -13.83 12.52
CA GLU A 18 13.08 -14.08 11.50
C GLU A 18 13.76 -12.79 11.02
N ILE A 19 12.95 -11.74 10.68
CA ILE A 19 13.46 -10.55 9.98
C ILE A 19 14.23 -9.64 10.92
N VAL A 20 13.73 -9.42 12.14
CA VAL A 20 14.43 -8.57 13.13
C VAL A 20 15.83 -9.09 13.47
N PRO A 21 16.05 -10.39 13.77
CA PRO A 21 17.39 -10.92 13.98
C PRO A 21 18.28 -10.83 12.74
N ALA A 22 17.73 -11.11 11.55
CA ALA A 22 18.48 -11.04 10.29
C ALA A 22 18.99 -9.62 10.01
N LEU A 23 18.13 -8.60 10.11
CA LEU A 23 18.49 -7.20 9.93
C LEU A 23 19.49 -6.71 11.01
N THR A 24 19.33 -7.17 12.25
CA THR A 24 20.26 -6.84 13.34
C THR A 24 21.67 -7.33 13.02
N THR A 25 21.77 -8.53 12.45
CA THR A 25 23.08 -9.10 12.06
C THR A 25 23.66 -8.40 10.82
N GLU A 26 22.82 -8.10 9.81
CA GLU A 26 23.23 -7.46 8.55
C GLU A 26 23.76 -6.04 8.76
N PHE A 27 23.08 -5.23 9.58
CA PHE A 27 23.44 -3.82 9.81
C PHE A 27 24.12 -3.58 11.15
N GLN A 28 24.37 -4.61 11.96
CA GLN A 28 25.02 -4.53 13.27
C GLN A 28 24.37 -3.51 14.22
N PHE A 29 23.04 -3.49 14.28
CA PHE A 29 22.32 -2.59 15.18
C PHE A 29 22.62 -2.90 16.64
N ALA A 30 22.97 -1.87 17.40
CA ALA A 30 23.28 -1.99 18.82
C ALA A 30 22.02 -2.24 19.68
N ASN A 31 20.83 -1.83 19.21
CA ASN A 31 19.57 -1.98 19.92
C ASN A 31 18.47 -2.46 18.96
N ALA A 32 17.66 -3.40 19.43
CA ALA A 32 16.50 -3.91 18.69
C ALA A 32 15.48 -2.82 18.26
N MET A 33 15.44 -1.68 18.99
CA MET A 33 14.58 -0.54 18.65
C MET A 33 15.08 0.26 17.44
N GLN A 34 16.32 0.06 16.99
CA GLN A 34 16.88 0.69 15.79
C GLN A 34 16.51 -0.08 14.51
N VAL A 35 16.09 -1.33 14.67
CA VAL A 35 15.74 -2.18 13.51
C VAL A 35 14.56 -1.57 12.77
N PRO A 36 14.68 -1.37 11.44
CA PRO A 36 13.62 -0.79 10.65
C PRO A 36 12.36 -1.67 10.65
N GLY A 37 11.21 -1.03 10.77
CA GLY A 37 9.90 -1.68 10.75
C GLY A 37 8.89 -0.91 9.93
N LEU A 38 7.74 -1.53 9.63
CA LEU A 38 6.63 -0.89 8.96
C LEU A 38 5.79 -0.08 9.96
N THR A 39 5.56 1.19 9.63
CA THR A 39 4.73 2.11 10.43
C THR A 39 3.30 2.15 9.94
N LYS A 40 3.12 2.29 8.62
CA LYS A 40 1.82 2.37 7.95
C LYS A 40 1.96 2.03 6.46
N ILE A 41 0.84 1.64 5.87
CA ILE A 41 0.68 1.56 4.42
C ILE A 41 -0.41 2.54 4.02
N VAL A 42 -0.12 3.36 3.02
CA VAL A 42 -1.11 4.28 2.44
C VAL A 42 -1.46 3.78 1.05
N VAL A 43 -2.74 3.55 0.82
CA VAL A 43 -3.27 3.20 -0.50
C VAL A 43 -4.05 4.39 -1.01
N ASN A 44 -3.61 4.96 -2.13
CA ASN A 44 -4.23 6.12 -2.75
C ASN A 44 -4.78 5.77 -4.13
N MET A 45 -5.98 6.23 -4.43
CA MET A 45 -6.60 6.10 -5.73
C MET A 45 -6.96 7.48 -6.25
N GLY A 46 -6.27 7.93 -7.30
CA GLY A 46 -6.54 9.19 -7.98
C GLY A 46 -7.71 9.05 -8.93
N VAL A 47 -8.75 9.87 -8.75
CA VAL A 47 -9.95 9.89 -9.61
C VAL A 47 -10.16 11.31 -10.11
N GLY A 48 -9.25 11.81 -10.94
CA GLY A 48 -9.31 13.18 -11.46
C GLY A 48 -10.60 13.48 -12.26
N GLU A 49 -11.18 12.47 -12.89
CA GLU A 49 -12.43 12.58 -13.63
C GLU A 49 -13.66 12.77 -12.73
N ALA A 50 -13.55 12.48 -11.44
CA ALA A 50 -14.60 12.76 -10.46
C ALA A 50 -14.93 14.26 -10.34
N ALA A 51 -14.05 15.15 -10.81
CA ALA A 51 -14.33 16.57 -10.95
C ALA A 51 -15.46 16.85 -11.97
N ARG A 52 -15.65 15.95 -12.95
CA ARG A 52 -16.71 16.05 -13.97
C ARG A 52 -17.95 15.21 -13.61
N ASP A 53 -17.72 14.04 -13.03
CA ASP A 53 -18.75 13.10 -12.61
C ASP A 53 -18.46 12.60 -11.19
N SER A 54 -19.18 13.15 -10.21
CA SER A 54 -19.01 12.80 -8.80
C SER A 54 -19.35 11.33 -8.48
N LYS A 55 -20.12 10.64 -9.33
CA LYS A 55 -20.44 9.21 -9.14
C LYS A 55 -19.22 8.31 -9.25
N LEU A 56 -18.20 8.72 -10.01
CA LEU A 56 -16.97 7.95 -10.16
C LEU A 56 -16.20 7.77 -8.84
N ILE A 57 -16.38 8.70 -7.89
CA ILE A 57 -15.73 8.58 -6.58
C ILE A 57 -16.37 7.48 -5.73
N GLU A 58 -17.67 7.22 -5.90
CA GLU A 58 -18.37 6.17 -5.15
C GLU A 58 -17.86 4.78 -5.52
N GLY A 59 -17.55 4.55 -6.81
CA GLY A 59 -16.89 3.34 -7.29
C GLY A 59 -15.52 3.17 -6.63
N ALA A 60 -14.70 4.21 -6.61
CA ALA A 60 -13.39 4.16 -5.97
C ALA A 60 -13.46 3.90 -4.45
N ILE A 61 -14.45 4.49 -3.76
CA ILE A 61 -14.69 4.24 -2.33
C ILE A 61 -15.08 2.79 -2.10
N ARG A 62 -15.97 2.23 -2.92
CA ARG A 62 -16.38 0.83 -2.84
C ARG A 62 -15.21 -0.10 -3.04
N ASP A 63 -14.42 0.11 -4.10
CA ASP A 63 -13.28 -0.72 -4.45
C ASP A 63 -12.21 -0.69 -3.35
N LEU A 64 -11.81 0.50 -2.88
CA LEU A 64 -10.86 0.64 -1.77
C LEU A 64 -11.38 0.02 -0.47
N THR A 65 -12.69 0.14 -0.20
CA THR A 65 -13.29 -0.49 1.00
C THR A 65 -13.22 -2.01 0.92
N ALA A 66 -13.49 -2.59 -0.25
CA ALA A 66 -13.38 -4.03 -0.47
C ALA A 66 -11.94 -4.52 -0.30
N ILE A 67 -10.96 -3.83 -0.90
CA ILE A 67 -9.55 -4.20 -0.86
C ILE A 67 -8.96 -4.07 0.55
N THR A 68 -9.26 -2.98 1.25
CA THR A 68 -8.57 -2.64 2.52
C THR A 68 -9.35 -3.03 3.77
N GLY A 69 -10.65 -3.32 3.63
CA GLY A 69 -11.55 -3.55 4.76
C GLY A 69 -11.81 -2.31 5.62
N GLN A 70 -11.43 -1.12 5.13
CA GLN A 70 -11.58 0.15 5.84
C GLN A 70 -12.17 1.21 4.91
N LYS A 71 -13.12 2.01 5.42
CA LYS A 71 -13.71 3.11 4.64
C LYS A 71 -12.64 4.16 4.30
N PRO A 72 -12.44 4.48 3.01
CA PRO A 72 -11.47 5.48 2.58
C PRO A 72 -11.91 6.90 2.91
N GLN A 73 -10.92 7.77 3.04
CA GLN A 73 -11.12 9.21 3.14
C GLN A 73 -11.12 9.80 1.73
N VAL A 74 -12.14 10.59 1.40
CA VAL A 74 -12.21 11.33 0.13
C VAL A 74 -11.28 12.54 0.19
N THR A 75 -10.42 12.66 -0.82
CA THR A 75 -9.54 13.82 -0.99
C THR A 75 -10.23 14.87 -1.86
N LYS A 76 -10.18 16.12 -1.40
CA LYS A 76 -10.78 17.27 -2.09
C LYS A 76 -9.69 18.19 -2.66
N ALA A 77 -9.99 18.82 -3.77
CA ALA A 77 -9.12 19.81 -4.38
C ALA A 77 -8.89 21.00 -3.41
N ARG A 78 -7.64 21.41 -3.29
CA ARG A 78 -7.23 22.55 -2.45
C ARG A 78 -7.29 23.89 -3.19
N LEU A 79 -7.18 23.86 -4.52
CA LEU A 79 -7.13 25.04 -5.39
C LEU A 79 -8.07 24.86 -6.58
N SER A 80 -8.60 25.96 -7.08
CA SER A 80 -9.35 26.01 -8.33
C SER A 80 -8.41 26.18 -9.51
N ILE A 81 -8.46 25.27 -10.50
CA ILE A 81 -7.61 25.30 -11.69
C ILE A 81 -8.51 25.20 -12.92
N ALA A 82 -8.67 26.31 -13.64
CA ALA A 82 -9.57 26.41 -14.79
C ALA A 82 -9.22 25.43 -15.92
N GLN A 83 -7.93 25.20 -16.18
CA GLN A 83 -7.45 24.28 -17.21
C GLN A 83 -7.94 22.84 -17.00
N PHE A 84 -8.04 22.40 -15.76
CA PHE A 84 -8.54 21.07 -15.40
C PHE A 84 -10.04 21.06 -15.07
N LYS A 85 -10.74 22.19 -15.23
CA LYS A 85 -12.15 22.38 -14.86
C LYS A 85 -12.41 22.01 -13.38
N LEU A 86 -11.43 22.29 -12.52
CA LEU A 86 -11.40 21.94 -11.11
C LEU A 86 -11.74 23.18 -10.26
N ARG A 87 -12.63 23.00 -9.28
CA ARG A 87 -12.92 23.99 -8.25
C ARG A 87 -12.48 23.45 -6.88
N GLU A 88 -12.09 24.36 -6.01
CA GLU A 88 -11.81 24.05 -4.62
C GLU A 88 -12.98 23.29 -3.97
N GLY A 89 -12.66 22.25 -3.17
CA GLY A 89 -13.65 21.39 -2.50
C GLY A 89 -14.21 20.24 -3.35
N MET A 90 -13.94 20.19 -4.66
CA MET A 90 -14.37 19.05 -5.49
C MET A 90 -13.62 17.77 -5.10
N PRO A 91 -14.31 16.60 -5.04
CA PRO A 91 -13.65 15.31 -4.80
C PRO A 91 -12.78 14.93 -6.00
N ILE A 92 -11.52 14.54 -5.75
CA ILE A 92 -10.55 14.20 -6.78
C ILE A 92 -9.86 12.85 -6.56
N GLY A 93 -10.11 12.20 -5.43
CA GLY A 93 -9.52 10.91 -5.12
C GLY A 93 -9.98 10.38 -3.76
N ALA A 94 -9.47 9.22 -3.41
CA ALA A 94 -9.70 8.60 -2.13
C ALA A 94 -8.41 7.91 -1.65
N HIS A 95 -8.16 7.91 -0.35
CA HIS A 95 -7.04 7.18 0.23
C HIS A 95 -7.41 6.48 1.53
N VAL A 96 -6.66 5.43 1.84
CA VAL A 96 -6.74 4.69 3.09
C VAL A 96 -5.36 4.62 3.72
N THR A 97 -5.30 4.81 5.03
CA THR A 97 -4.09 4.57 5.83
C THR A 97 -4.31 3.35 6.71
N LEU A 98 -3.54 2.31 6.45
CA LEU A 98 -3.56 1.05 7.19
C LEU A 98 -2.45 1.03 8.23
N ARG A 99 -2.77 0.54 9.44
CA ARG A 99 -1.85 0.39 10.57
C ARG A 99 -2.13 -0.91 11.32
N GLY A 100 -1.16 -1.34 12.13
CA GLY A 100 -1.31 -2.51 13.00
C GLY A 100 -1.58 -3.80 12.23
N ASP A 101 -2.46 -4.64 12.74
CA ASP A 101 -2.70 -5.98 12.18
C ASP A 101 -3.30 -5.92 10.77
N ARG A 102 -4.20 -4.96 10.49
CA ARG A 102 -4.76 -4.75 9.14
C ARG A 102 -3.71 -4.41 8.10
N MET A 103 -2.67 -3.67 8.49
CA MET A 103 -1.54 -3.37 7.62
C MET A 103 -0.78 -4.64 7.21
N TRP A 104 -0.52 -5.53 8.18
CA TRP A 104 0.19 -6.77 7.93
C TRP A 104 -0.63 -7.76 7.08
N GLU A 105 -1.94 -7.85 7.32
CA GLU A 105 -2.84 -8.68 6.53
C GLU A 105 -2.95 -8.17 5.08
N PHE A 106 -3.07 -6.86 4.90
CA PHE A 106 -3.07 -6.25 3.57
C PHE A 106 -1.75 -6.53 2.84
N LEU A 107 -0.61 -6.38 3.53
CA LEU A 107 0.70 -6.63 2.96
C LEU A 107 0.85 -8.09 2.52
N ASP A 108 0.40 -9.04 3.33
CA ASP A 108 0.46 -10.46 3.00
C ASP A 108 -0.36 -10.77 1.73
N ARG A 109 -1.59 -10.29 1.63
CA ARG A 109 -2.43 -10.43 0.43
C ARG A 109 -1.82 -9.76 -0.80
N LEU A 110 -1.23 -8.59 -0.62
CA LEU A 110 -0.56 -7.87 -1.69
C LEU A 110 0.58 -8.69 -2.28
N LEU A 111 1.46 -9.24 -1.45
CA LEU A 111 2.64 -10.01 -1.88
C LEU A 111 2.28 -11.38 -2.43
N THR A 112 1.37 -12.10 -1.77
CA THR A 112 1.07 -13.50 -2.10
C THR A 112 0.01 -13.65 -3.18
N LEU A 113 -0.94 -12.75 -3.28
CA LEU A 113 -2.09 -12.86 -4.19
C LEU A 113 -2.11 -11.79 -5.29
N ALA A 114 -1.95 -10.50 -4.93
CA ALA A 114 -2.15 -9.43 -5.89
C ALA A 114 -0.98 -9.26 -6.87
N LEU A 115 0.26 -9.19 -6.38
CA LEU A 115 1.44 -9.00 -7.25
C LEU A 115 1.64 -10.13 -8.27
N PRO A 116 1.50 -11.43 -7.93
CA PRO A 116 1.63 -12.50 -8.90
C PRO A 116 0.55 -12.50 -9.99
N ARG A 117 -0.59 -11.87 -9.75
CA ARG A 117 -1.70 -11.77 -10.73
C ARG A 117 -1.52 -10.63 -11.75
N ILE A 118 -0.51 -9.78 -11.56
CA ILE A 118 -0.21 -8.71 -12.53
C ILE A 118 0.26 -9.37 -13.82
N ARG A 119 -0.38 -9.00 -14.95
CA ARG A 119 0.05 -9.44 -16.26
C ARG A 119 1.48 -8.95 -16.56
N ASP A 120 2.33 -9.83 -17.05
CA ASP A 120 3.73 -9.54 -17.43
C ASP A 120 4.57 -8.93 -16.27
N PHE A 121 4.30 -9.36 -15.03
CA PHE A 121 5.03 -8.87 -13.89
C PHE A 121 6.51 -9.25 -13.96
N ARG A 122 7.40 -8.25 -13.97
CA ARG A 122 8.86 -8.41 -14.03
C ARG A 122 9.57 -7.93 -12.77
N GLY A 123 8.84 -7.80 -11.66
CA GLY A 123 9.35 -7.26 -10.40
C GLY A 123 9.20 -5.74 -10.27
N LEU A 124 9.36 -5.27 -9.05
CA LEU A 124 9.25 -3.87 -8.67
C LEU A 124 10.58 -3.14 -8.84
N SER A 125 10.54 -1.87 -9.24
CA SER A 125 11.76 -1.07 -9.44
C SER A 125 12.43 -0.74 -8.10
N PRO A 126 13.73 -1.01 -7.92
CA PRO A 126 14.43 -0.65 -6.70
C PRO A 126 14.72 0.87 -6.55
N LYS A 127 14.38 1.68 -7.57
CA LYS A 127 14.64 3.13 -7.60
C LYS A 127 13.51 4.00 -7.05
N GLN A 128 12.45 3.39 -6.52
CA GLN A 128 11.24 4.08 -6.06
C GLN A 128 11.23 4.37 -4.55
N PHE A 129 12.40 4.44 -3.94
CA PHE A 129 12.60 4.93 -2.58
C PHE A 129 12.71 6.47 -2.55
N ASP A 130 12.35 7.07 -1.43
CA ASP A 130 12.29 8.53 -1.24
C ASP A 130 13.55 9.13 -0.59
N GLY A 131 14.60 8.36 -0.36
CA GLY A 131 15.82 8.76 0.35
C GLY A 131 15.74 8.57 1.87
N LYS A 132 14.57 8.22 2.41
CA LYS A 132 14.32 7.98 3.85
C LYS A 132 13.76 6.57 4.12
N GLY A 133 14.01 5.65 3.19
CA GLY A 133 13.58 4.27 3.32
C GLY A 133 12.07 4.01 3.14
N ASN A 134 11.28 4.98 2.71
CA ASN A 134 9.90 4.75 2.32
C ASN A 134 9.85 4.34 0.84
N TYR A 135 8.92 3.46 0.50
CA TYR A 135 8.80 2.90 -0.83
C TYR A 135 7.40 3.12 -1.40
N THR A 136 7.30 3.65 -2.62
CA THR A 136 6.02 3.88 -3.29
C THR A 136 6.02 3.24 -4.67
N PHE A 137 4.96 2.51 -5.00
CA PHE A 137 4.78 1.95 -6.34
C PHE A 137 3.32 2.03 -6.78
N GLY A 138 3.12 2.15 -8.09
CA GLY A 138 1.81 2.21 -8.72
C GLY A 138 1.36 0.84 -9.21
N LEU A 139 0.07 0.57 -9.06
CA LEU A 139 -0.64 -0.54 -9.68
C LEU A 139 -1.61 0.03 -10.73
N THR A 140 -1.65 -0.57 -11.91
CA THR A 140 -2.47 -0.07 -13.02
C THR A 140 -3.93 -0.44 -12.91
N GLU A 141 -4.24 -1.54 -12.22
CA GLU A 141 -5.58 -2.13 -12.20
C GLU A 141 -5.98 -2.60 -10.81
N GLN A 142 -7.20 -2.31 -10.38
CA GLN A 142 -7.75 -2.81 -9.12
C GLN A 142 -8.17 -4.28 -9.18
N VAL A 143 -8.41 -4.82 -10.37
CA VAL A 143 -8.92 -6.19 -10.59
C VAL A 143 -7.93 -7.28 -10.17
N MET A 144 -6.65 -6.93 -9.97
CA MET A 144 -5.66 -7.88 -9.46
C MET A 144 -5.95 -8.35 -8.03
N PHE A 145 -6.68 -7.56 -7.26
CA PHE A 145 -7.14 -7.96 -5.93
C PHE A 145 -8.33 -8.92 -6.07
N HIS A 146 -8.26 -10.06 -5.39
CA HIS A 146 -9.29 -11.10 -5.49
C HIS A 146 -10.64 -10.69 -4.85
N GLU A 147 -10.62 -9.68 -4.01
CA GLU A 147 -11.81 -9.11 -3.36
C GLU A 147 -12.68 -8.32 -4.34
N ILE A 148 -12.14 -7.97 -5.50
CA ILE A 148 -12.85 -7.23 -6.53
C ILE A 148 -13.44 -8.20 -7.55
N ASN A 149 -14.76 -8.17 -7.69
CA ASN A 149 -15.42 -8.89 -8.76
C ASN A 149 -15.29 -8.08 -10.07
N PRO A 150 -14.65 -8.62 -11.13
CA PRO A 150 -14.48 -7.93 -12.40
C PRO A 150 -15.78 -7.42 -13.02
N ASP A 151 -16.88 -8.18 -12.86
CA ASP A 151 -18.19 -7.84 -13.42
C ASP A 151 -18.85 -6.63 -12.74
N SER A 152 -18.44 -6.30 -11.51
CA SER A 152 -18.96 -5.17 -10.74
C SER A 152 -18.17 -3.88 -10.93
N VAL A 153 -17.05 -3.95 -11.66
CA VAL A 153 -16.17 -2.81 -11.89
C VAL A 153 -16.76 -1.92 -12.99
N ASP A 154 -17.14 -0.71 -12.62
CA ASP A 154 -17.63 0.31 -13.56
C ASP A 154 -16.50 0.87 -14.43
N ARG A 155 -15.29 0.98 -13.88
CA ARG A 155 -14.11 1.48 -14.57
C ARG A 155 -12.81 0.95 -13.96
N GLN A 156 -11.85 0.68 -14.82
CA GLN A 156 -10.49 0.35 -14.42
C GLN A 156 -9.80 1.58 -13.81
N ARG A 157 -9.24 1.41 -12.61
CA ARG A 157 -8.55 2.46 -11.85
C ARG A 157 -7.21 1.95 -11.36
N GLY A 158 -6.19 2.79 -11.55
CA GLY A 158 -4.90 2.57 -10.91
C GLY A 158 -4.90 3.04 -9.46
N MET A 159 -3.93 2.58 -8.70
CA MET A 159 -3.70 3.01 -7.33
C MET A 159 -2.20 3.07 -7.01
N ASP A 160 -1.84 3.95 -6.10
CA ASP A 160 -0.51 4.05 -5.55
C ASP A 160 -0.47 3.46 -4.15
N ILE A 161 0.52 2.62 -3.88
CA ILE A 161 0.75 2.00 -2.57
C ILE A 161 2.07 2.53 -2.03
N THR A 162 2.00 3.22 -0.89
CA THR A 162 3.16 3.77 -0.19
C THR A 162 3.38 3.01 1.11
N LEU A 163 4.55 2.41 1.24
CA LEU A 163 5.03 1.74 2.43
C LEU A 163 5.88 2.71 3.23
N VAL A 164 5.43 3.08 4.40
CA VAL A 164 6.17 3.98 5.30
C VAL A 164 6.87 3.16 6.36
N THR A 165 8.19 3.27 6.40
CA THR A 165 9.05 2.54 7.32
C THR A 165 9.65 3.45 8.40
N THR A 166 10.36 2.87 9.35
CA THR A 166 11.19 3.59 10.32
C THR A 166 12.68 3.56 9.94
N ALA A 167 13.01 3.10 8.73
CA ALA A 167 14.38 3.07 8.25
C ALA A 167 14.99 4.48 8.19
N ALA A 168 16.28 4.60 8.49
CA ALA A 168 17.00 5.87 8.40
C ALA A 168 17.41 6.21 6.96
N ASN A 169 17.58 5.20 6.12
CA ASN A 169 18.03 5.33 4.73
C ASN A 169 17.40 4.26 3.82
N ASP A 170 17.57 4.44 2.51
CA ASP A 170 17.00 3.53 1.51
C ASP A 170 17.62 2.12 1.54
N ALA A 171 18.88 1.98 1.98
CA ALA A 171 19.53 0.69 2.07
C ALA A 171 18.86 -0.19 3.13
N GLU A 172 18.59 0.36 4.32
CA GLU A 172 17.85 -0.32 5.39
C GLU A 172 16.41 -0.62 4.98
N GLY A 173 15.71 0.36 4.35
CA GLY A 173 14.36 0.18 3.85
C GLY A 173 14.28 -0.94 2.79
N ARG A 174 15.25 -0.98 1.87
CA ARG A 174 15.35 -2.02 0.84
C ARG A 174 15.60 -3.40 1.43
N ALA A 175 16.50 -3.53 2.40
CA ALA A 175 16.78 -4.78 3.09
C ALA A 175 15.52 -5.28 3.82
N LEU A 176 14.82 -4.40 4.57
CA LEU A 176 13.55 -4.72 5.22
C LEU A 176 12.53 -5.28 4.23
N LEU A 177 12.28 -4.58 3.11
CA LEU A 177 11.30 -5.02 2.12
C LEU A 177 11.72 -6.31 1.41
N LYS A 178 13.03 -6.51 1.17
CA LYS A 178 13.56 -7.75 0.60
C LYS A 178 13.30 -8.94 1.53
N HIS A 179 13.57 -8.80 2.82
CA HIS A 179 13.27 -9.85 3.83
C HIS A 179 11.77 -10.12 3.99
N LEU A 180 10.92 -9.12 3.75
CA LEU A 180 9.46 -9.29 3.70
C LEU A 180 8.96 -10.00 2.43
N GLY A 181 9.85 -10.27 1.47
CA GLY A 181 9.52 -11.00 0.24
C GLY A 181 9.09 -10.10 -0.92
N PHE A 182 9.44 -8.82 -0.93
CA PHE A 182 9.18 -7.95 -2.09
C PHE A 182 10.01 -8.40 -3.30
N PRO A 183 9.36 -8.66 -4.45
CA PRO A 183 10.01 -9.09 -5.67
C PRO A 183 10.61 -7.89 -6.41
N PHE A 184 11.79 -7.44 -5.97
CA PHE A 184 12.52 -6.41 -6.69
C PHE A 184 13.14 -6.96 -7.97
N LYS A 185 13.20 -6.13 -9.02
CA LYS A 185 13.97 -6.45 -10.23
C LYS A 185 15.44 -6.57 -9.86
N GLU A 186 16.05 -7.63 -10.34
CA GLU A 186 17.51 -7.71 -10.36
C GLU A 186 18.05 -6.64 -11.31
N ALA A 187 19.13 -5.95 -10.89
CA ALA A 187 19.73 -4.84 -11.63
C ALA A 187 20.57 -5.36 -12.79
#